data_d49d853332b8067bb0cad8e492cba127
#
_entry.id   d49d853332b8067bb0cad8e492cba127
#
_cell.length_a   1.000
_cell.length_b   1.000
_cell.length_c   1.000
_cell.angle_alpha   90.00
_cell.angle_beta   90.00
_cell.angle_gamma   90.00
#
_symmetry.space_group_name_H-M   'P 1'
#
loop_
_entity.id
_entity.type
_entity.pdbx_description
1 polymer ?
#
loop_
_entity_poly.entity_id
_entity_poly.type
_entity_poly.pdbx_seq_one_letter_code
_entity_poly.pdbx_strand_id
1 'polypeptide(L)'
;MKLKDLNKYNRIVIQAHDNPDADALGSGYALYRYFESLGKDVRLVYGGRNEISKSNLRLMIDELHIPVEYIDTLNAPELLITVDCQYGQGNVTHFDAGTVAMIDHHDTGMTSDELSEIRSSLVSCATLCYAMLVDAEYDINSDADVATALYYGLYMDSSRLSEIRHPLDRDMIDFLHYDRTLINRLKFANFSLSELDTAGYAISHNRYVPKHRFSVVMSKPCDPNILGVISDFVIQVDTIDACVVYNDYFDGFKLSIRSCTPEISANELASYICGEVGNGGGHIDKAGGFINKKRFSQTFGDTTSIEDYILESFNEYYENYDIIRYTDEIENPELLAPYIKKPAVYGYVRSCDMFKSGTDVKIRTLEGDVLVTCRDDVYFMIGSQGEVYPLEKKVFDSKYTPFAGTFDKTFEYAPSVIDIADNEAHALLPLARCCVSCSDAVVYARPLIKLTKVFTAWNYEAYMAGRAGDMLCYTEGNSRDVYVVKKEIFDDIYEPAKL
;
A
#
# COMPACT_ATOMS: atom_id res chain seq x y z
N MET A 1 -3.71 -18.26 5.20
CA MET A 1 -5.06 -18.73 5.63
C MET A 1 -6.02 -18.72 4.45
N LYS A 2 -6.99 -19.68 4.39
CA LYS A 2 -8.07 -19.68 3.39
C LYS A 2 -9.43 -19.49 4.05
N LEU A 3 -10.38 -18.81 3.39
CA LEU A 3 -11.74 -18.66 3.95
C LEU A 3 -12.40 -20.00 4.25
N LYS A 4 -12.16 -21.01 3.41
CA LYS A 4 -12.70 -22.40 3.61
C LYS A 4 -12.26 -23.01 4.95
N ASP A 5 -11.10 -22.61 5.52
CA ASP A 5 -10.61 -23.09 6.83
C ASP A 5 -11.47 -22.57 7.99
N LEU A 6 -12.14 -21.43 7.78
CA LEU A 6 -13.02 -20.77 8.76
C LEU A 6 -14.45 -21.30 8.73
N ASN A 7 -14.86 -22.10 7.74
CA ASN A 7 -16.22 -22.62 7.59
C ASN A 7 -16.65 -23.61 8.71
N LYS A 8 -15.71 -24.04 9.53
CA LYS A 8 -15.99 -24.88 10.72
C LYS A 8 -16.69 -24.14 11.87
N TYR A 9 -16.63 -22.81 11.90
CA TYR A 9 -17.28 -21.98 12.90
C TYR A 9 -18.70 -21.62 12.48
N ASN A 10 -19.62 -21.47 13.44
CA ASN A 10 -21.03 -21.15 13.16
C ASN A 10 -21.42 -19.74 13.61
N ARG A 11 -20.88 -19.24 14.72
CA ARG A 11 -21.10 -17.88 15.22
C ARG A 11 -19.87 -17.04 14.94
N ILE A 12 -19.96 -16.20 13.90
CA ILE A 12 -18.86 -15.42 13.36
C ILE A 12 -19.16 -13.94 13.55
N VAL A 13 -18.21 -13.21 14.09
CA VAL A 13 -18.25 -11.75 14.11
C VAL A 13 -17.10 -11.21 13.26
N ILE A 14 -17.44 -10.34 12.32
CA ILE A 14 -16.49 -9.60 11.51
C ILE A 14 -16.39 -8.21 12.10
N GLN A 15 -15.19 -7.80 12.49
CA GLN A 15 -14.91 -6.52 13.14
C GLN A 15 -14.04 -5.64 12.25
N ALA A 16 -14.55 -4.48 11.84
CA ALA A 16 -13.77 -3.42 11.25
C ALA A 16 -13.02 -2.59 12.31
N HIS A 17 -12.06 -1.77 11.90
CA HIS A 17 -11.40 -0.83 12.81
C HIS A 17 -12.37 0.25 13.37
N ASP A 18 -11.98 0.95 14.44
CA ASP A 18 -12.84 1.84 15.22
C ASP A 18 -13.37 3.06 14.45
N ASN A 19 -12.83 3.36 13.31
CA ASN A 19 -13.23 4.47 12.44
C ASN A 19 -13.37 3.96 11.01
N PRO A 20 -14.30 3.02 10.73
CA PRO A 20 -14.34 2.32 9.47
C PRO A 20 -14.40 3.28 8.28
N ASP A 21 -13.61 2.97 7.29
CA ASP A 21 -13.66 3.63 5.98
C ASP A 21 -14.36 2.76 4.94
N ALA A 22 -14.24 3.12 3.67
CA ALA A 22 -14.91 2.39 2.59
C ALA A 22 -14.27 1.01 2.37
N ASP A 23 -12.97 0.86 2.62
CA ASP A 23 -12.27 -0.41 2.45
C ASP A 23 -12.65 -1.40 3.56
N ALA A 24 -12.62 -0.96 4.82
CA ALA A 24 -13.08 -1.77 5.95
C ALA A 24 -14.54 -2.21 5.81
N LEU A 25 -15.44 -1.30 5.37
CA LEU A 25 -16.85 -1.62 5.16
C LEU A 25 -17.06 -2.56 3.98
N GLY A 26 -16.40 -2.33 2.84
CA GLY A 26 -16.51 -3.15 1.65
C GLY A 26 -15.99 -4.56 1.88
N SER A 27 -14.82 -4.68 2.51
CA SER A 27 -14.20 -5.94 2.89
C SER A 27 -15.03 -6.71 3.90
N GLY A 28 -15.48 -6.03 4.96
CA GLY A 28 -16.32 -6.64 5.99
C GLY A 28 -17.65 -7.13 5.44
N TYR A 29 -18.30 -6.34 4.57
CA TYR A 29 -19.57 -6.72 3.94
C TYR A 29 -19.42 -7.92 3.01
N ALA A 30 -18.37 -7.99 2.21
CA ALA A 30 -18.10 -9.12 1.33
C ALA A 30 -17.92 -10.42 2.12
N LEU A 31 -17.17 -10.39 3.22
CA LEU A 31 -17.02 -11.54 4.12
C LEU A 31 -18.34 -11.90 4.82
N TYR A 32 -19.13 -10.90 5.25
CA TYR A 32 -20.45 -11.11 5.82
C TYR A 32 -21.34 -11.90 4.85
N ARG A 33 -21.46 -11.47 3.60
CA ARG A 33 -22.28 -12.12 2.57
C ARG A 33 -21.77 -13.54 2.24
N TYR A 34 -20.47 -13.75 2.23
CA TYR A 34 -19.89 -15.08 2.04
C TYR A 34 -20.35 -16.05 3.14
N PHE A 35 -20.16 -15.72 4.40
CA PHE A 35 -20.53 -16.60 5.51
C PHE A 35 -22.05 -16.72 5.68
N GLU A 36 -22.81 -15.67 5.41
CA GLU A 36 -24.26 -15.70 5.37
C GLU A 36 -24.77 -16.71 4.32
N SER A 37 -24.16 -16.74 3.12
CA SER A 37 -24.52 -17.68 2.05
C SER A 37 -24.29 -19.15 2.44
N LEU A 38 -23.40 -19.40 3.40
CA LEU A 38 -23.14 -20.71 3.99
C LEU A 38 -24.07 -21.04 5.18
N GLY A 39 -25.06 -20.17 5.47
CA GLY A 39 -26.01 -20.35 6.57
C GLY A 39 -25.41 -20.15 7.96
N LYS A 40 -24.32 -19.37 8.08
CA LYS A 40 -23.69 -19.05 9.36
C LYS A 40 -24.43 -17.91 10.06
N ASP A 41 -24.32 -17.87 11.40
CA ASP A 41 -24.76 -16.74 12.22
C ASP A 41 -23.63 -15.69 12.23
N VAL A 42 -23.81 -14.64 11.39
CA VAL A 42 -22.75 -13.66 11.11
C VAL A 42 -23.20 -12.26 11.53
N ARG A 43 -22.31 -11.51 12.14
CA ARG A 43 -22.49 -10.08 12.42
C ARG A 43 -21.31 -9.30 11.88
N LEU A 44 -21.56 -8.10 11.36
CA LEU A 44 -20.54 -7.13 10.97
C LEU A 44 -20.61 -5.97 11.99
N VAL A 45 -19.50 -5.72 12.69
CA VAL A 45 -19.48 -4.77 13.79
C VAL A 45 -18.26 -3.85 13.75
N TYR A 46 -18.35 -2.73 14.43
CA TYR A 46 -17.22 -1.88 14.77
C TYR A 46 -17.43 -1.25 16.15
N GLY A 47 -16.33 -0.84 16.78
CA GLY A 47 -16.35 -0.16 18.07
C GLY A 47 -15.82 1.26 17.99
N GLY A 48 -15.20 1.73 19.08
CA GLY A 48 -14.54 3.02 19.13
C GLY A 48 -15.38 4.13 19.73
N ARG A 49 -14.92 5.37 19.56
CA ARG A 49 -15.52 6.54 20.24
C ARG A 49 -16.63 7.22 19.44
N ASN A 50 -16.71 6.96 18.15
CA ASN A 50 -17.63 7.66 17.25
C ASN A 50 -18.36 6.69 16.33
N GLU A 51 -19.62 6.94 16.11
CA GLU A 51 -20.38 6.29 15.04
C GLU A 51 -19.99 6.88 13.67
N ILE A 52 -20.18 6.08 12.61
CA ILE A 52 -19.95 6.52 11.24
C ILE A 52 -20.85 7.72 10.94
N SER A 53 -20.23 8.86 10.63
CA SER A 53 -20.92 10.13 10.35
C SER A 53 -20.68 10.62 8.91
N LYS A 54 -19.63 10.14 8.25
CA LYS A 54 -19.22 10.60 6.93
C LYS A 54 -20.27 10.30 5.87
N SER A 55 -20.66 11.32 5.11
CA SER A 55 -21.81 11.27 4.20
C SER A 55 -21.73 10.16 3.15
N ASN A 56 -20.55 9.94 2.55
CA ASN A 56 -20.37 8.89 1.56
C ASN A 56 -20.44 7.48 2.16
N LEU A 57 -19.97 7.29 3.40
CA LEU A 57 -20.04 5.99 4.07
C LEU A 57 -21.47 5.67 4.50
N ARG A 58 -22.22 6.68 5.00
CA ARG A 58 -23.65 6.51 5.30
C ARG A 58 -24.45 6.18 4.05
N LEU A 59 -24.18 6.89 2.94
CA LEU A 59 -24.78 6.59 1.65
C LEU A 59 -24.45 5.17 1.19
N MET A 60 -23.21 4.72 1.36
CA MET A 60 -22.78 3.36 1.02
C MET A 60 -23.54 2.31 1.85
N ILE A 61 -23.64 2.52 3.17
CA ILE A 61 -24.36 1.63 4.09
C ILE A 61 -25.84 1.55 3.71
N ASP A 62 -26.49 2.69 3.48
CA ASP A 62 -27.91 2.77 3.20
C ASP A 62 -28.27 2.15 1.83
N GLU A 63 -27.52 2.46 0.78
CA GLU A 63 -27.81 1.99 -0.59
C GLU A 63 -27.45 0.52 -0.83
N LEU A 64 -26.40 0.01 -0.19
CA LEU A 64 -25.98 -1.40 -0.27
C LEU A 64 -26.53 -2.24 0.88
N HIS A 65 -27.35 -1.65 1.75
CA HIS A 65 -27.98 -2.34 2.90
C HIS A 65 -26.95 -3.09 3.76
N ILE A 66 -25.78 -2.47 4.02
CA ILE A 66 -24.71 -3.07 4.80
C ILE A 66 -25.14 -3.21 6.27
N PRO A 67 -25.22 -4.42 6.83
CA PRO A 67 -25.74 -4.65 8.18
C PRO A 67 -24.67 -4.40 9.26
N VAL A 68 -23.97 -3.26 9.17
CA VAL A 68 -22.92 -2.90 10.12
C VAL A 68 -23.51 -2.32 11.40
N GLU A 69 -23.01 -2.81 12.55
CA GLU A 69 -23.49 -2.41 13.87
C GLU A 69 -22.36 -1.69 14.64
N TYR A 70 -22.69 -0.53 15.24
CA TYR A 70 -21.81 0.11 16.23
C TYR A 70 -22.07 -0.51 17.60
N ILE A 71 -21.02 -0.99 18.26
CA ILE A 71 -21.14 -1.69 19.54
C ILE A 71 -20.04 -1.29 20.53
N ASP A 72 -20.42 -1.18 21.81
CA ASP A 72 -19.45 -0.97 22.92
C ASP A 72 -19.02 -2.27 23.56
N THR A 73 -19.84 -3.32 23.47
CA THR A 73 -19.57 -4.62 24.11
C THR A 73 -19.95 -5.77 23.19
N LEU A 74 -19.23 -6.84 23.25
CA LEU A 74 -19.47 -8.06 22.47
C LEU A 74 -19.44 -9.29 23.40
N ASN A 75 -20.46 -10.13 23.29
CA ASN A 75 -20.38 -11.47 23.85
C ASN A 75 -19.42 -12.31 22.98
N ALA A 76 -18.43 -12.94 23.60
CA ALA A 76 -17.37 -13.66 22.91
C ALA A 76 -17.93 -14.62 21.83
N PRO A 77 -17.65 -14.38 20.53
CA PRO A 77 -18.04 -15.26 19.45
C PRO A 77 -17.15 -16.52 19.41
N GLU A 78 -17.53 -17.50 18.62
CA GLU A 78 -16.67 -18.63 18.30
C GLU A 78 -15.46 -18.20 17.49
N LEU A 79 -15.69 -17.31 16.52
CA LEU A 79 -14.68 -16.70 15.68
C LEU A 79 -14.92 -15.19 15.57
N LEU A 80 -13.88 -14.42 15.83
CA LEU A 80 -13.76 -13.00 15.51
C LEU A 80 -12.81 -12.83 14.34
N ILE A 81 -13.25 -12.20 13.26
CA ILE A 81 -12.42 -11.86 12.12
C ILE A 81 -12.22 -10.34 12.13
N THR A 82 -11.00 -9.87 12.39
CA THR A 82 -10.70 -8.45 12.17
C THR A 82 -10.39 -8.23 10.69
N VAL A 83 -10.95 -7.18 10.12
CA VAL A 83 -10.81 -6.83 8.70
C VAL A 83 -10.31 -5.40 8.57
N ASP A 84 -9.31 -5.22 7.70
CA ASP A 84 -8.63 -3.95 7.46
C ASP A 84 -7.98 -3.36 8.73
N CYS A 85 -7.66 -4.23 9.64
CA CYS A 85 -6.94 -3.95 10.89
C CYS A 85 -6.43 -5.23 11.54
N GLN A 86 -5.49 -5.07 12.47
CA GLN A 86 -4.92 -6.18 13.21
C GLN A 86 -5.39 -6.16 14.67
N TYR A 87 -5.82 -7.31 15.13
CA TYR A 87 -6.28 -7.48 16.50
C TYR A 87 -5.21 -7.08 17.53
N GLY A 88 -5.61 -6.24 18.49
CA GLY A 88 -4.70 -5.72 19.52
C GLY A 88 -3.96 -4.43 19.13
N GLN A 89 -4.16 -3.90 17.92
CA GLN A 89 -3.66 -2.58 17.53
C GLN A 89 -4.47 -1.44 18.13
N GLY A 90 -3.88 -0.23 18.15
CA GLY A 90 -4.51 0.94 18.80
C GLY A 90 -5.69 1.56 18.05
N ASN A 91 -6.02 1.06 16.86
CA ASN A 91 -7.14 1.51 16.01
C ASN A 91 -8.33 0.54 15.99
N VAL A 92 -8.31 -0.50 16.82
CA VAL A 92 -9.38 -1.48 16.93
C VAL A 92 -9.74 -1.74 18.38
N THR A 93 -11.03 -1.66 18.70
CA THR A 93 -11.54 -1.98 20.05
C THR A 93 -11.33 -3.46 20.34
N HIS A 94 -10.72 -3.76 21.48
CA HIS A 94 -10.47 -5.14 21.88
C HIS A 94 -11.75 -5.81 22.39
N PHE A 95 -12.19 -6.84 21.70
CA PHE A 95 -13.28 -7.73 22.12
C PHE A 95 -12.73 -9.13 22.34
N ASP A 96 -13.11 -9.77 23.45
CA ASP A 96 -12.73 -11.16 23.71
C ASP A 96 -13.41 -12.11 22.72
N ALA A 97 -12.69 -13.12 22.25
CA ALA A 97 -13.21 -14.15 21.33
C ALA A 97 -12.59 -15.53 21.61
N GLY A 98 -13.29 -16.59 21.23
CA GLY A 98 -12.76 -17.96 21.33
C GLY A 98 -11.58 -18.19 20.37
N THR A 99 -11.71 -17.67 19.16
CA THR A 99 -10.66 -17.69 18.12
C THR A 99 -10.64 -16.34 17.41
N VAL A 100 -9.46 -15.87 17.04
CA VAL A 100 -9.27 -14.64 16.26
C VAL A 100 -8.63 -14.98 14.92
N ALA A 101 -9.13 -14.39 13.85
CA ALA A 101 -8.52 -14.37 12.53
C ALA A 101 -8.31 -12.92 12.09
N MET A 102 -7.27 -12.65 11.29
CA MET A 102 -6.94 -11.31 10.83
C MET A 102 -6.82 -11.29 9.31
N ILE A 103 -7.49 -10.34 8.65
CA ILE A 103 -7.42 -10.11 7.21
C ILE A 103 -7.09 -8.64 7.02
N ASP A 104 -5.88 -8.33 6.54
CA ASP A 104 -5.39 -6.96 6.49
C ASP A 104 -4.36 -6.76 5.37
N HIS A 105 -4.20 -5.53 4.91
CA HIS A 105 -3.19 -5.15 3.92
C HIS A 105 -2.13 -4.18 4.46
N HIS A 106 -2.25 -3.76 5.70
CA HIS A 106 -1.28 -2.84 6.32
C HIS A 106 0.02 -3.55 6.69
N ASP A 107 1.13 -2.81 6.65
CA ASP A 107 2.44 -3.32 7.08
C ASP A 107 2.44 -3.68 8.57
N THR A 108 2.96 -4.84 8.90
CA THR A 108 2.90 -5.36 10.26
C THR A 108 4.26 -5.32 10.93
N GLY A 109 4.28 -4.88 12.19
CA GLY A 109 5.34 -5.23 13.10
C GLY A 109 5.11 -6.56 13.84
N MET A 110 4.05 -7.32 13.48
CA MET A 110 3.66 -8.56 14.18
C MET A 110 3.97 -9.80 13.32
N THR A 111 4.33 -10.89 13.98
CA THR A 111 4.46 -12.21 13.34
C THR A 111 3.06 -12.72 12.95
N SER A 112 2.90 -13.19 11.72
CA SER A 112 1.65 -13.78 11.24
C SER A 112 1.33 -15.07 12.01
N ASP A 113 0.15 -15.11 12.63
CA ASP A 113 -0.40 -16.32 13.21
C ASP A 113 -1.02 -17.23 12.13
N GLU A 114 -1.26 -18.52 12.45
CA GLU A 114 -1.83 -19.51 11.51
C GLU A 114 -3.18 -19.07 10.90
N LEU A 115 -3.92 -18.20 11.61
CA LEU A 115 -5.22 -17.66 11.17
C LEU A 115 -5.13 -16.19 10.73
N SER A 116 -3.98 -15.72 10.28
CA SER A 116 -3.84 -14.40 9.68
C SER A 116 -3.54 -14.48 8.19
N GLU A 117 -4.11 -13.55 7.43
CA GLU A 117 -3.81 -13.31 6.02
C GLU A 117 -3.51 -11.82 5.87
N ILE A 118 -2.24 -11.48 5.74
CA ILE A 118 -1.80 -10.09 5.70
C ILE A 118 -0.92 -9.91 4.47
N ARG A 119 -1.29 -8.96 3.57
CA ARG A 119 -0.59 -8.72 2.30
C ARG A 119 -0.37 -7.24 2.03
N SER A 120 0.71 -6.71 2.54
CA SER A 120 1.08 -5.29 2.36
C SER A 120 1.50 -4.91 0.92
N SER A 121 1.62 -5.88 0.02
CA SER A 121 1.80 -5.64 -1.42
C SER A 121 0.53 -5.16 -2.12
N LEU A 122 -0.65 -5.45 -1.56
CA LEU A 122 -1.95 -5.01 -2.08
C LEU A 122 -2.27 -3.60 -1.64
N VAL A 123 -3.00 -2.87 -2.48
CA VAL A 123 -3.36 -1.48 -2.18
C VAL A 123 -4.56 -1.35 -1.26
N SER A 124 -5.37 -2.41 -1.11
CA SER A 124 -6.56 -2.43 -0.25
C SER A 124 -6.86 -3.80 0.33
N CYS A 125 -7.52 -3.83 1.47
CA CYS A 125 -8.07 -5.05 2.05
C CYS A 125 -9.20 -5.62 1.19
N ALA A 126 -9.95 -4.78 0.45
CA ALA A 126 -10.96 -5.21 -0.51
C ALA A 126 -10.36 -6.10 -1.60
N THR A 127 -9.15 -5.79 -2.10
CA THR A 127 -8.44 -6.66 -3.06
C THR A 127 -8.09 -8.00 -2.43
N LEU A 128 -7.65 -8.01 -1.19
CA LEU A 128 -7.35 -9.25 -0.47
C LEU A 128 -8.61 -10.09 -0.29
N CYS A 129 -9.71 -9.48 0.16
CA CYS A 129 -11.00 -10.16 0.31
C CYS A 129 -11.53 -10.69 -1.03
N TYR A 130 -11.39 -9.92 -2.12
CA TYR A 130 -11.71 -10.38 -3.48
C TYR A 130 -10.94 -11.66 -3.82
N ALA A 131 -9.62 -11.69 -3.63
CA ALA A 131 -8.80 -12.85 -3.91
C ALA A 131 -9.20 -14.08 -3.09
N MET A 132 -9.49 -13.88 -1.80
CA MET A 132 -9.91 -14.96 -0.89
C MET A 132 -11.28 -15.50 -1.25
N LEU A 133 -12.20 -14.66 -1.72
CA LEU A 133 -13.54 -15.06 -2.20
C LEU A 133 -13.46 -15.85 -3.51
N VAL A 134 -12.61 -15.44 -4.43
CA VAL A 134 -12.32 -16.17 -5.69
C VAL A 134 -11.72 -17.55 -5.37
N ASP A 135 -10.75 -17.66 -4.47
CA ASP A 135 -10.18 -18.94 -4.02
C ASP A 135 -11.23 -19.81 -3.31
N ALA A 136 -12.19 -19.18 -2.63
CA ALA A 136 -13.33 -19.88 -2.03
C ALA A 136 -14.42 -20.30 -3.03
N GLU A 137 -14.27 -19.96 -4.32
CA GLU A 137 -15.24 -20.25 -5.40
C GLU A 137 -16.59 -19.54 -5.15
N TYR A 138 -16.59 -18.37 -4.52
CA TYR A 138 -17.76 -17.53 -4.32
C TYR A 138 -17.98 -16.66 -5.55
N ASP A 139 -19.18 -16.73 -6.14
CA ASP A 139 -19.53 -15.90 -7.31
C ASP A 139 -19.88 -14.47 -6.88
N ILE A 140 -18.85 -13.63 -6.79
CA ILE A 140 -18.96 -12.22 -6.37
C ILE A 140 -19.89 -11.44 -7.31
N ASN A 141 -19.85 -11.73 -8.61
CA ASN A 141 -20.64 -11.02 -9.60
C ASN A 141 -22.14 -11.38 -9.60
N SER A 142 -22.53 -12.45 -8.90
CA SER A 142 -23.94 -12.74 -8.66
C SER A 142 -24.58 -11.80 -7.63
N ASP A 143 -23.76 -11.05 -6.87
CA ASP A 143 -24.17 -10.07 -5.86
C ASP A 143 -23.57 -8.68 -6.20
N ALA A 144 -24.35 -7.87 -6.93
CA ALA A 144 -23.92 -6.57 -7.39
C ALA A 144 -23.58 -5.61 -6.22
N ASP A 145 -24.19 -5.78 -5.05
CA ASP A 145 -23.94 -4.95 -3.88
C ASP A 145 -22.55 -5.27 -3.30
N VAL A 146 -22.18 -6.56 -3.22
CA VAL A 146 -20.83 -6.99 -2.82
C VAL A 146 -19.79 -6.50 -3.81
N ALA A 147 -20.02 -6.69 -5.11
CA ALA A 147 -19.09 -6.22 -6.15
C ALA A 147 -18.90 -4.69 -6.08
N THR A 148 -19.98 -3.94 -5.83
CA THR A 148 -19.94 -2.46 -5.70
C THR A 148 -19.21 -2.04 -4.43
N ALA A 149 -19.45 -2.72 -3.30
CA ALA A 149 -18.79 -2.42 -2.03
C ALA A 149 -17.28 -2.64 -2.11
N LEU A 150 -16.85 -3.79 -2.63
CA LEU A 150 -15.44 -4.10 -2.84
C LEU A 150 -14.76 -3.09 -3.78
N TYR A 151 -15.40 -2.80 -4.93
CA TYR A 151 -14.86 -1.79 -5.87
C TYR A 151 -14.68 -0.42 -5.23
N TYR A 152 -15.66 0.02 -4.40
CA TYR A 152 -15.58 1.32 -3.74
C TYR A 152 -14.50 1.34 -2.65
N GLY A 153 -14.28 0.23 -1.93
CA GLY A 153 -13.14 0.06 -1.01
C GLY A 153 -11.82 0.27 -1.73
N LEU A 154 -11.55 -0.49 -2.77
CA LEU A 154 -10.35 -0.32 -3.60
C LEU A 154 -10.22 1.10 -4.16
N TYR A 155 -11.32 1.69 -4.68
CA TYR A 155 -11.32 3.04 -5.24
C TYR A 155 -10.88 4.10 -4.23
N MET A 156 -11.34 3.99 -2.99
CA MET A 156 -11.02 4.97 -1.95
C MET A 156 -9.59 4.79 -1.44
N ASP A 157 -9.14 3.56 -1.26
CA ASP A 157 -7.84 3.27 -0.68
C ASP A 157 -6.67 3.41 -1.66
N SER A 158 -6.96 3.26 -2.95
CA SER A 158 -5.99 3.48 -4.05
C SER A 158 -5.92 4.92 -4.54
N SER A 159 -6.31 5.92 -3.74
CA SER A 159 -6.35 7.33 -4.16
C SER A 159 -7.11 7.51 -5.48
N ARG A 160 -8.32 6.96 -5.57
CA ARG A 160 -9.17 6.98 -6.76
C ARG A 160 -8.55 6.25 -7.97
N LEU A 161 -7.92 5.11 -7.72
CA LEU A 161 -7.21 4.25 -8.67
C LEU A 161 -5.90 4.83 -9.23
N SER A 162 -5.37 5.91 -8.66
CA SER A 162 -4.08 6.46 -9.08
C SER A 162 -2.89 5.64 -8.53
N GLU A 163 -3.08 4.85 -7.48
CA GLU A 163 -2.04 4.12 -6.78
C GLU A 163 -2.15 2.59 -6.90
N ILE A 164 -2.65 2.12 -8.04
CA ILE A 164 -2.71 0.67 -8.29
C ILE A 164 -1.29 0.12 -8.44
N ARG A 165 -0.92 -0.85 -7.58
CA ARG A 165 0.46 -1.36 -7.48
C ARG A 165 0.60 -2.84 -7.77
N HIS A 166 -0.45 -3.64 -7.55
CA HIS A 166 -0.38 -5.09 -7.70
C HIS A 166 -1.27 -5.57 -8.86
N PRO A 167 -0.88 -6.61 -9.64
CA PRO A 167 -1.71 -7.15 -10.71
C PRO A 167 -3.12 -7.54 -10.26
N LEU A 168 -3.26 -8.06 -9.04
CA LEU A 168 -4.54 -8.46 -8.47
C LEU A 168 -5.51 -7.29 -8.28
N ASP A 169 -5.01 -6.08 -7.99
CA ASP A 169 -5.84 -4.87 -7.93
C ASP A 169 -6.47 -4.57 -9.30
N ARG A 170 -5.71 -4.81 -10.39
CA ARG A 170 -6.21 -4.68 -11.76
C ARG A 170 -7.22 -5.76 -12.10
N ASP A 171 -6.93 -7.02 -11.74
CA ASP A 171 -7.85 -8.12 -11.96
C ASP A 171 -9.21 -7.82 -11.31
N MET A 172 -9.21 -7.34 -10.08
CA MET A 172 -10.43 -6.96 -9.38
C MET A 172 -11.22 -5.87 -10.13
N ILE A 173 -10.55 -4.82 -10.63
CA ILE A 173 -11.20 -3.73 -11.39
C ILE A 173 -11.83 -4.26 -12.68
N ASP A 174 -11.12 -5.15 -13.39
CA ASP A 174 -11.54 -5.64 -14.70
C ASP A 174 -12.69 -6.65 -14.60
N PHE A 175 -12.74 -7.46 -13.54
CA PHE A 175 -13.70 -8.56 -13.39
C PHE A 175 -14.93 -8.25 -12.53
N LEU A 176 -14.93 -7.18 -11.73
CA LEU A 176 -16.09 -6.83 -10.91
C LEU A 176 -17.20 -6.17 -11.73
N HIS A 177 -18.43 -6.67 -11.57
CA HIS A 177 -19.64 -6.07 -12.13
C HIS A 177 -20.34 -5.19 -11.09
N TYR A 178 -19.90 -3.95 -10.95
CA TYR A 178 -20.37 -3.01 -9.93
C TYR A 178 -21.37 -1.98 -10.48
N ASP A 179 -22.18 -1.39 -9.61
CA ASP A 179 -23.10 -0.30 -9.96
C ASP A 179 -22.35 1.03 -10.17
N ARG A 180 -22.11 1.37 -11.44
CA ARG A 180 -21.45 2.63 -11.82
C ARG A 180 -22.22 3.87 -11.41
N THR A 181 -23.55 3.79 -11.32
CA THR A 181 -24.39 4.93 -10.93
C THR A 181 -24.21 5.22 -9.46
N LEU A 182 -24.25 4.19 -8.62
CA LEU A 182 -24.00 4.33 -7.19
C LEU A 182 -22.57 4.80 -6.92
N ILE A 183 -21.57 4.22 -7.59
CA ILE A 183 -20.17 4.68 -7.45
C ILE A 183 -20.03 6.17 -7.77
N ASN A 184 -20.68 6.67 -8.84
CA ASN A 184 -20.66 8.10 -9.15
C ASN A 184 -21.34 8.94 -8.04
N ARG A 185 -22.43 8.49 -7.45
CA ARG A 185 -23.06 9.18 -6.31
C ARG A 185 -22.14 9.22 -5.10
N LEU A 186 -21.49 8.11 -4.76
CA LEU A 186 -20.53 8.00 -3.66
C LEU A 186 -19.33 8.94 -3.84
N LYS A 187 -18.82 9.06 -5.08
CA LYS A 187 -17.71 9.97 -5.40
C LYS A 187 -17.99 11.44 -5.09
N PHE A 188 -19.23 11.86 -5.13
CA PHE A 188 -19.67 13.25 -4.91
C PHE A 188 -20.38 13.47 -3.56
N ALA A 189 -20.48 12.45 -2.71
CA ALA A 189 -21.10 12.54 -1.39
C ALA A 189 -20.05 12.74 -0.26
N ASN A 190 -19.00 13.51 -0.52
CA ASN A 190 -17.87 13.58 0.42
C ASN A 190 -18.08 14.54 1.58
N PHE A 191 -19.00 15.49 1.49
CA PHE A 191 -19.17 16.56 2.48
C PHE A 191 -20.62 16.90 2.79
N SER A 192 -20.91 17.17 4.05
CA SER A 192 -22.05 17.94 4.50
C SER A 192 -21.75 19.45 4.51
N LEU A 193 -22.79 20.29 4.60
CA LEU A 193 -22.59 21.75 4.71
C LEU A 193 -21.84 22.14 5.98
N SER A 194 -22.04 21.44 7.10
CA SER A 194 -21.33 21.70 8.36
C SER A 194 -19.84 21.35 8.27
N GLU A 195 -19.49 20.32 7.51
CA GLU A 195 -18.10 19.96 7.22
C GLU A 195 -17.43 21.01 6.34
N LEU A 196 -18.15 21.56 5.37
CA LEU A 196 -17.67 22.67 4.54
C LEU A 196 -17.37 23.93 5.37
N ASP A 197 -18.21 24.27 6.34
CA ASP A 197 -17.98 25.38 7.27
C ASP A 197 -16.72 25.15 8.14
N THR A 198 -16.53 23.92 8.61
CA THR A 198 -15.33 23.53 9.38
C THR A 198 -14.07 23.64 8.53
N ALA A 199 -14.13 23.16 7.28
CA ALA A 199 -13.03 23.27 6.34
C ALA A 199 -12.70 24.74 6.02
N GLY A 200 -13.71 25.58 5.79
CA GLY A 200 -13.54 27.01 5.56
C GLY A 200 -12.82 27.71 6.73
N TYR A 201 -13.20 27.37 7.96
CA TYR A 201 -12.48 27.88 9.14
C TYR A 201 -11.00 27.45 9.14
N ALA A 202 -10.73 26.16 8.95
CA ALA A 202 -9.39 25.61 8.99
C ALA A 202 -8.47 26.25 7.93
N ILE A 203 -8.97 26.39 6.68
CA ILE A 203 -8.21 27.00 5.58
C ILE A 203 -7.81 28.44 5.92
N SER A 204 -8.63 29.20 6.65
CA SER A 204 -8.30 30.57 7.08
C SER A 204 -7.28 30.63 8.25
N HIS A 205 -7.00 29.50 8.90
CA HIS A 205 -6.07 29.37 10.04
C HIS A 205 -4.87 28.52 9.68
N ASN A 206 -4.29 28.78 8.52
CA ASN A 206 -3.14 28.04 8.02
C ASN A 206 -1.84 28.83 8.30
N ARG A 207 -0.76 28.12 8.67
CA ARG A 207 0.61 28.63 8.75
C ARG A 207 1.46 27.98 7.67
N TYR A 208 1.68 28.72 6.60
CA TYR A 208 2.53 28.30 5.49
C TYR A 208 4.00 28.64 5.75
N VAL A 209 4.91 27.69 5.51
CA VAL A 209 6.36 27.85 5.61
C VAL A 209 7.00 27.76 4.22
N PRO A 210 7.35 28.92 3.59
CA PRO A 210 7.83 28.94 2.21
C PRO A 210 9.13 28.18 1.97
N LYS A 211 10.03 28.13 2.97
CA LYS A 211 11.34 27.46 2.87
C LYS A 211 11.21 26.00 2.45
N HIS A 212 10.25 25.30 3.01
CA HIS A 212 10.03 23.86 2.80
C HIS A 212 8.68 23.56 2.15
N ARG A 213 7.95 24.60 1.69
CA ARG A 213 6.67 24.47 0.97
C ARG A 213 5.65 23.62 1.72
N PHE A 214 5.57 23.76 3.06
CA PHE A 214 4.60 23.04 3.85
C PHE A 214 3.66 23.98 4.62
N SER A 215 2.53 23.41 5.05
CA SER A 215 1.51 24.13 5.80
C SER A 215 1.08 23.35 7.05
N VAL A 216 0.96 24.07 8.17
CA VAL A 216 0.32 23.57 9.39
C VAL A 216 -1.02 24.28 9.55
N VAL A 217 -2.09 23.51 9.72
CA VAL A 217 -3.46 24.01 9.71
C VAL A 217 -4.19 23.55 10.98
N MET A 218 -4.70 24.51 11.73
CA MET A 218 -5.52 24.23 12.89
C MET A 218 -7.00 24.15 12.50
N SER A 219 -7.68 23.05 12.82
CA SER A 219 -9.12 22.91 12.67
C SER A 219 -9.83 23.04 14.01
N LYS A 220 -11.11 23.41 13.97
CA LYS A 220 -12.00 23.23 15.13
C LYS A 220 -12.11 21.75 15.47
N PRO A 221 -12.45 21.40 16.73
CA PRO A 221 -12.81 20.02 17.07
C PRO A 221 -13.88 19.49 16.11
N CYS A 222 -13.59 18.38 15.47
CA CYS A 222 -14.45 17.74 14.47
C CYS A 222 -14.14 16.23 14.41
N ASP A 223 -14.97 15.49 13.68
CA ASP A 223 -14.70 14.08 13.38
C ASP A 223 -13.35 13.93 12.67
N PRO A 224 -12.51 12.94 13.03
CA PRO A 224 -11.21 12.71 12.41
C PRO A 224 -11.23 12.58 10.88
N ASN A 225 -12.33 12.07 10.32
CA ASN A 225 -12.49 11.97 8.88
C ASN A 225 -12.52 13.35 8.18
N ILE A 226 -13.01 14.39 8.88
CA ILE A 226 -13.05 15.76 8.36
C ILE A 226 -11.63 16.34 8.25
N LEU A 227 -10.73 16.00 9.17
CA LEU A 227 -9.32 16.40 9.06
C LEU A 227 -8.68 15.86 7.77
N GLY A 228 -8.99 14.61 7.41
CA GLY A 228 -8.54 14.01 6.14
C GLY A 228 -8.97 14.83 4.94
N VAL A 229 -10.22 15.20 4.93
CA VAL A 229 -10.81 16.05 3.88
C VAL A 229 -10.16 17.43 3.79
N ILE A 230 -9.95 18.08 4.93
CA ILE A 230 -9.29 19.40 4.97
C ILE A 230 -7.85 19.27 4.43
N SER A 231 -7.14 18.23 4.83
CA SER A 231 -5.78 18.00 4.35
C SER A 231 -5.73 17.68 2.85
N ASP A 232 -6.71 16.93 2.32
CA ASP A 232 -6.87 16.68 0.88
C ASP A 232 -7.14 17.98 0.09
N PHE A 233 -7.75 18.97 0.72
CA PHE A 233 -7.99 20.27 0.12
C PHE A 233 -6.74 21.15 0.15
N VAL A 234 -6.05 21.19 1.29
CA VAL A 234 -4.84 22.01 1.49
C VAL A 234 -3.70 21.56 0.58
N ILE A 235 -3.52 20.25 0.39
CA ILE A 235 -2.44 19.71 -0.45
C ILE A 235 -2.63 20.01 -1.95
N GLN A 236 -3.82 20.46 -2.39
CA GLN A 236 -4.06 20.84 -3.78
C GLN A 236 -3.53 22.25 -4.13
N VAL A 237 -3.00 22.97 -3.16
CA VAL A 237 -2.38 24.28 -3.41
C VAL A 237 -0.99 24.09 -4.02
N ASP A 238 -0.75 24.68 -5.18
CA ASP A 238 0.45 24.51 -6.03
C ASP A 238 1.79 24.82 -5.32
N THR A 239 1.74 25.53 -4.20
CA THR A 239 2.92 25.91 -3.40
C THR A 239 3.07 25.07 -2.13
N ILE A 240 2.19 24.09 -1.88
CA ILE A 240 2.24 23.24 -0.69
C ILE A 240 2.58 21.80 -1.12
N ASP A 241 3.74 21.34 -0.70
CA ASP A 241 4.22 19.97 -0.98
C ASP A 241 3.85 18.98 0.13
N ALA A 242 3.62 19.49 1.35
CA ALA A 242 3.11 18.70 2.47
C ALA A 242 2.26 19.55 3.42
N CYS A 243 1.32 18.90 4.11
CA CYS A 243 0.55 19.60 5.15
C CYS A 243 0.25 18.69 6.34
N VAL A 244 0.13 19.34 7.50
CA VAL A 244 -0.36 18.74 8.74
C VAL A 244 -1.58 19.50 9.18
N VAL A 245 -2.73 18.85 9.16
CA VAL A 245 -3.98 19.40 9.71
C VAL A 245 -4.21 18.74 11.06
N TYR A 246 -4.45 19.55 12.08
CA TYR A 246 -4.64 19.04 13.42
C TYR A 246 -5.84 19.69 14.12
N ASN A 247 -6.41 19.02 15.10
CA ASN A 247 -7.39 19.59 16.01
C ASN A 247 -7.19 19.11 17.45
N ASP A 248 -7.83 19.83 18.36
CA ASP A 248 -8.00 19.38 19.73
C ASP A 248 -9.05 18.25 19.75
N TYR A 249 -8.69 17.06 20.24
CA TYR A 249 -9.52 15.87 20.21
C TYR A 249 -9.43 15.11 21.55
N PHE A 250 -10.48 15.19 22.35
CA PHE A 250 -10.56 14.56 23.68
C PHE A 250 -9.30 14.82 24.54
N ASP A 251 -8.51 13.77 24.77
CA ASP A 251 -7.31 13.75 25.61
C ASP A 251 -6.00 13.99 24.82
N GLY A 252 -6.10 14.40 23.57
CA GLY A 252 -4.94 14.61 22.70
C GLY A 252 -5.17 15.58 21.55
N PHE A 253 -4.27 15.49 20.58
CA PHE A 253 -4.37 16.17 19.30
C PHE A 253 -4.42 15.11 18.20
N LYS A 254 -5.47 15.17 17.37
CA LYS A 254 -5.57 14.30 16.20
C LYS A 254 -4.93 15.02 15.01
N LEU A 255 -4.13 14.29 14.24
CA LEU A 255 -3.41 14.80 13.07
C LEU A 255 -3.86 14.06 11.81
N SER A 256 -3.97 14.81 10.71
CA SER A 256 -4.05 14.29 9.36
C SER A 256 -2.93 14.89 8.53
N ILE A 257 -2.16 14.06 7.86
CA ILE A 257 -0.95 14.45 7.16
C ILE A 257 -1.10 14.04 5.69
N ARG A 258 -0.69 14.94 4.80
CA ARG A 258 -0.62 14.68 3.37
C ARG A 258 0.70 15.13 2.81
N SER A 259 1.14 14.44 1.78
CA SER A 259 2.27 14.84 0.95
C SER A 259 1.97 14.57 -0.53
N CYS A 260 2.35 15.48 -1.41
CA CYS A 260 2.31 15.31 -2.85
C CYS A 260 3.71 15.34 -3.48
N THR A 261 4.74 15.35 -2.64
CA THR A 261 6.12 15.30 -3.11
C THR A 261 6.78 13.99 -2.68
N PRO A 262 7.54 13.37 -3.57
CA PRO A 262 8.24 12.14 -3.23
C PRO A 262 9.33 12.32 -2.16
N GLU A 263 9.78 13.54 -1.91
CA GLU A 263 10.79 13.83 -0.87
C GLU A 263 10.27 13.68 0.55
N ILE A 264 8.96 13.80 0.75
CA ILE A 264 8.32 13.73 2.08
C ILE A 264 7.35 12.55 2.10
N SER A 265 7.64 11.53 2.89
CA SER A 265 6.71 10.44 3.11
C SER A 265 5.78 10.77 4.28
N ALA A 266 4.46 10.81 4.05
CA ALA A 266 3.49 11.20 5.06
C ALA A 266 3.49 10.27 6.29
N ASN A 267 3.66 8.95 6.11
CA ASN A 267 3.72 7.98 7.19
C ASN A 267 4.98 8.16 8.07
N GLU A 268 6.13 8.44 7.43
CA GLU A 268 7.36 8.72 8.17
C GLU A 268 7.25 10.03 8.94
N LEU A 269 6.69 11.07 8.31
CA LEU A 269 6.44 12.36 8.95
C LEU A 269 5.47 12.22 10.13
N ALA A 270 4.39 11.42 9.97
CA ALA A 270 3.46 11.15 11.05
C ALA A 270 4.13 10.44 12.24
N SER A 271 4.94 9.43 11.96
CA SER A 271 5.70 8.70 12.97
C SER A 271 6.71 9.62 13.66
N TYR A 272 7.37 10.50 12.92
CA TYR A 272 8.35 11.46 13.46
C TYR A 272 7.69 12.49 14.37
N ILE A 273 6.62 13.16 13.92
CA ILE A 273 5.92 14.19 14.69
C ILE A 273 5.27 13.59 15.94
N CYS A 274 4.67 12.42 15.86
CA CYS A 274 4.06 11.79 17.02
C CYS A 274 5.11 11.24 18.02
N GLY A 275 6.24 10.73 17.54
CA GLY A 275 7.38 10.31 18.32
C GLY A 275 7.01 9.57 19.60
N GLU A 276 7.64 9.94 20.72
CA GLU A 276 7.41 9.34 22.05
C GLU A 276 6.11 9.81 22.72
N VAL A 277 5.49 10.89 22.21
CA VAL A 277 4.30 11.51 22.82
C VAL A 277 2.98 10.99 22.25
N GLY A 278 3.05 10.13 21.23
CA GLY A 278 1.87 9.64 20.54
C GLY A 278 2.12 8.44 19.64
N ASN A 279 1.25 8.27 18.65
CA ASN A 279 1.38 7.26 17.60
C ASN A 279 1.01 7.89 16.26
N GLY A 280 1.77 7.62 15.21
CA GLY A 280 1.53 8.09 13.85
C GLY A 280 1.91 7.04 12.82
N GLY A 281 1.24 7.03 11.67
CA GLY A 281 1.49 6.11 10.57
C GLY A 281 0.44 6.24 9.48
N GLY A 282 0.56 5.43 8.44
CA GLY A 282 -0.30 5.43 7.26
C GLY A 282 0.46 5.09 5.99
N HIS A 283 0.02 5.67 4.87
CA HIS A 283 0.63 5.50 3.55
C HIS A 283 1.63 6.62 3.23
N ILE A 284 2.31 6.50 2.09
CA ILE A 284 3.37 7.43 1.67
C ILE A 284 2.82 8.86 1.46
N ASP A 285 1.62 8.97 0.91
CA ASP A 285 0.96 10.24 0.55
C ASP A 285 -0.05 10.71 1.59
N LYS A 286 -0.60 9.80 2.41
CA LYS A 286 -1.62 10.06 3.41
C LYS A 286 -1.33 9.32 4.71
N ALA A 287 -1.35 10.03 5.81
CA ALA A 287 -1.10 9.47 7.14
C ALA A 287 -1.93 10.16 8.21
N GLY A 288 -2.03 9.54 9.35
CA GLY A 288 -2.68 10.07 10.52
C GLY A 288 -1.79 9.98 11.75
N GLY A 289 -2.16 10.73 12.79
CA GLY A 289 -1.44 10.68 14.05
C GLY A 289 -2.32 11.09 15.23
N PHE A 290 -1.86 10.73 16.39
CA PHE A 290 -2.45 11.14 17.65
C PHE A 290 -1.35 11.46 18.66
N ILE A 291 -1.36 12.66 19.21
CA ILE A 291 -0.46 13.12 20.26
C ILE A 291 -1.23 13.21 21.56
N ASN A 292 -0.82 12.46 22.57
CA ASN A 292 -1.46 12.48 23.88
C ASN A 292 -1.07 13.76 24.65
N LYS A 293 -2.04 14.58 25.08
CA LYS A 293 -1.80 15.85 25.78
C LYS A 293 -0.97 15.70 27.04
N LYS A 294 -1.26 14.67 27.85
CA LYS A 294 -0.56 14.46 29.11
C LYS A 294 0.92 14.12 28.86
N ARG A 295 1.19 13.23 27.91
CA ARG A 295 2.60 12.89 27.55
C ARG A 295 3.31 14.10 26.94
N PHE A 296 2.61 14.84 26.08
CA PHE A 296 3.14 16.05 25.44
C PHE A 296 3.57 17.08 26.49
N SER A 297 2.67 17.45 27.43
CA SER A 297 2.99 18.39 28.51
C SER A 297 4.12 17.88 29.43
N GLN A 298 4.18 16.60 29.71
CA GLN A 298 5.26 15.99 30.52
C GLN A 298 6.62 16.07 29.82
N THR A 299 6.65 15.93 28.48
CA THR A 299 7.91 15.90 27.70
C THR A 299 8.40 17.31 27.36
N PHE A 300 7.49 18.20 26.92
CA PHE A 300 7.83 19.51 26.36
C PHE A 300 7.42 20.69 27.25
N GLY A 301 6.68 20.43 28.34
CA GLY A 301 6.16 21.45 29.25
C GLY A 301 4.82 22.04 28.82
N ASP A 302 4.07 22.60 29.80
CA ASP A 302 2.72 23.12 29.59
C ASP A 302 2.64 24.41 28.75
N THR A 303 3.77 25.07 28.54
CA THR A 303 3.86 26.32 27.77
C THR A 303 4.17 26.12 26.28
N THR A 304 4.53 24.91 25.88
CA THR A 304 4.86 24.58 24.50
C THR A 304 3.59 24.52 23.65
N SER A 305 3.50 25.33 22.61
CA SER A 305 2.41 25.26 21.66
C SER A 305 2.52 24.01 20.79
N ILE A 306 1.41 23.28 20.62
CA ILE A 306 1.36 22.13 19.71
C ILE A 306 1.68 22.55 18.26
N GLU A 307 1.26 23.74 17.86
CA GLU A 307 1.54 24.26 16.53
C GLU A 307 3.04 24.48 16.31
N ASP A 308 3.71 25.13 17.27
CA ASP A 308 5.15 25.38 17.17
C ASP A 308 5.94 24.08 17.23
N TYR A 309 5.52 23.12 18.05
CA TYR A 309 6.11 21.78 18.08
C TYR A 309 6.00 21.07 16.71
N ILE A 310 4.82 21.08 16.07
CA ILE A 310 4.64 20.49 14.75
C ILE A 310 5.53 21.18 13.72
N LEU A 311 5.63 22.52 13.76
CA LEU A 311 6.47 23.28 12.87
C LEU A 311 7.96 22.97 13.04
N GLU A 312 8.45 22.87 14.27
CA GLU A 312 9.83 22.52 14.57
C GLU A 312 10.13 21.07 14.15
N SER A 313 9.28 20.12 14.54
CA SER A 313 9.42 18.72 14.15
C SER A 313 9.46 18.54 12.62
N PHE A 314 8.66 19.30 11.88
CA PHE A 314 8.69 19.23 10.42
C PHE A 314 10.02 19.78 9.85
N ASN A 315 10.51 20.92 10.36
CA ASN A 315 11.78 21.49 9.93
C ASN A 315 12.94 20.52 10.22
N GLU A 316 12.98 19.95 11.41
CA GLU A 316 14.00 18.95 11.79
C GLU A 316 13.92 17.71 10.92
N TYR A 317 12.69 17.19 10.69
CA TYR A 317 12.47 16.06 9.79
C TYR A 317 13.08 16.36 8.42
N TYR A 318 12.84 17.52 7.84
CA TYR A 318 13.34 17.89 6.52
C TYR A 318 14.88 18.02 6.48
N GLU A 319 15.51 18.45 7.57
CA GLU A 319 16.95 18.62 7.67
C GLU A 319 17.71 17.30 7.98
N ASN A 320 17.00 16.25 8.38
CA ASN A 320 17.58 14.97 8.78
C ASN A 320 17.84 13.99 7.64
N TYR A 321 17.49 14.29 6.39
CA TYR A 321 17.82 13.43 5.26
C TYR A 321 18.86 13.99 4.33
N ASP A 322 19.54 13.09 3.62
CA ASP A 322 20.15 13.41 2.33
C ASP A 322 19.19 13.06 1.20
N ILE A 323 19.18 13.87 0.17
CA ILE A 323 18.46 13.62 -1.07
C ILE A 323 19.50 13.47 -2.18
N ILE A 324 19.45 12.36 -2.90
CA ILE A 324 20.31 12.09 -4.06
C ILE A 324 19.39 11.86 -5.26
N ARG A 325 19.60 12.59 -6.35
CA ARG A 325 18.87 12.41 -7.60
C ARG A 325 19.80 11.88 -8.67
N TYR A 326 19.27 11.13 -9.59
CA TYR A 326 20.01 10.60 -10.76
C TYR A 326 20.64 11.70 -11.64
N THR A 327 20.21 12.95 -11.45
CA THR A 327 20.77 14.13 -12.13
C THR A 327 21.94 14.77 -11.40
N ASP A 328 22.17 14.38 -10.14
CA ASP A 328 23.19 14.99 -9.30
C ASP A 328 24.59 14.44 -9.67
N GLU A 329 25.62 15.23 -9.43
CA GLU A 329 26.99 14.75 -9.52
C GLU A 329 27.28 13.78 -8.36
N ILE A 330 28.10 12.75 -8.64
CA ILE A 330 28.47 11.77 -7.60
C ILE A 330 29.35 12.47 -6.56
N GLU A 331 28.82 12.62 -5.36
CA GLU A 331 29.60 13.12 -4.23
C GLU A 331 30.56 12.07 -3.68
N ASN A 332 31.80 12.47 -3.41
CA ASN A 332 32.85 11.63 -2.82
C ASN A 332 33.07 10.30 -3.60
N PRO A 333 33.37 10.36 -4.91
CA PRO A 333 33.51 9.16 -5.74
C PRO A 333 34.66 8.24 -5.28
N GLU A 334 35.63 8.75 -4.52
CA GLU A 334 36.75 8.01 -3.94
C GLU A 334 36.30 7.03 -2.84
N LEU A 335 35.11 7.18 -2.30
CA LEU A 335 34.53 6.26 -1.30
C LEU A 335 33.80 5.07 -1.95
N LEU A 336 33.63 5.07 -3.27
CA LEU A 336 32.97 4.00 -3.99
C LEU A 336 33.94 2.84 -4.23
N ALA A 337 33.54 1.63 -3.84
CA ALA A 337 34.26 0.39 -4.11
C ALA A 337 33.57 -0.41 -5.23
N PRO A 338 34.32 -1.11 -6.10
CA PRO A 338 33.74 -1.91 -7.17
C PRO A 338 33.25 -3.26 -6.66
N TYR A 339 32.06 -3.67 -7.15
CA TYR A 339 31.41 -4.95 -6.88
C TYR A 339 30.87 -5.55 -8.18
N ILE A 340 30.71 -6.89 -8.21
CA ILE A 340 30.06 -7.63 -9.29
C ILE A 340 28.81 -8.33 -8.76
N LYS A 341 27.80 -8.44 -9.60
CA LYS A 341 26.55 -9.12 -9.24
C LYS A 341 26.74 -10.63 -9.32
N LYS A 342 26.41 -11.35 -8.25
CA LYS A 342 26.38 -12.81 -8.24
C LYS A 342 25.35 -13.34 -9.25
N PRO A 343 25.60 -14.44 -9.95
CA PRO A 343 24.62 -15.02 -10.87
C PRO A 343 23.31 -15.40 -10.16
N ALA A 344 22.17 -15.03 -10.73
CA ALA A 344 20.84 -15.36 -10.20
C ALA A 344 20.04 -16.21 -11.20
N VAL A 345 19.19 -17.09 -10.67
CA VAL A 345 18.32 -17.96 -11.48
C VAL A 345 16.98 -17.27 -11.75
N TYR A 346 16.61 -17.21 -13.02
CA TYR A 346 15.35 -16.69 -13.56
C TYR A 346 14.59 -17.79 -14.28
N GLY A 347 13.24 -17.64 -14.34
CA GLY A 347 12.41 -18.43 -15.23
C GLY A 347 12.24 -17.73 -16.59
N TYR A 348 12.00 -18.50 -17.64
CA TYR A 348 11.60 -17.95 -18.92
C TYR A 348 10.70 -18.92 -19.69
N VAL A 349 9.78 -18.35 -20.49
CA VAL A 349 8.92 -19.07 -21.44
C VAL A 349 9.04 -18.37 -22.79
N ARG A 350 9.25 -19.12 -23.89
CA ARG A 350 9.14 -18.50 -25.21
C ARG A 350 7.66 -18.26 -25.53
N SER A 351 7.32 -17.08 -26.01
CA SER A 351 5.92 -16.73 -26.25
C SER A 351 5.21 -17.72 -27.18
N CYS A 352 5.93 -18.25 -28.20
CA CYS A 352 5.39 -19.23 -29.13
C CYS A 352 5.33 -20.69 -28.59
N ASP A 353 5.89 -20.99 -27.42
CA ASP A 353 5.64 -22.25 -26.73
C ASP A 353 4.27 -22.28 -26.05
N MET A 354 3.64 -21.12 -25.87
CA MET A 354 2.37 -20.93 -25.19
C MET A 354 1.24 -20.45 -26.14
N PHE A 355 1.56 -19.53 -27.06
CA PHE A 355 0.61 -18.92 -27.98
C PHE A 355 1.08 -19.07 -29.42
N LYS A 356 0.14 -18.97 -30.36
CA LYS A 356 0.48 -18.88 -31.78
C LYS A 356 1.17 -17.56 -32.08
N SER A 357 2.10 -17.56 -33.06
CA SER A 357 2.71 -16.33 -33.53
C SER A 357 1.62 -15.37 -34.05
N GLY A 358 1.69 -14.11 -33.63
CA GLY A 358 0.69 -13.08 -33.93
C GLY A 358 -0.43 -12.95 -32.91
N THR A 359 -0.47 -13.77 -31.84
CA THR A 359 -1.42 -13.56 -30.73
C THR A 359 -0.96 -12.37 -29.91
N ASP A 360 -1.90 -11.44 -29.61
CA ASP A 360 -1.66 -10.32 -28.72
C ASP A 360 -2.01 -10.70 -27.29
N VAL A 361 -1.07 -10.48 -26.37
CA VAL A 361 -1.22 -10.77 -24.96
C VAL A 361 -0.92 -9.51 -24.13
N LYS A 362 -1.52 -9.46 -22.95
CA LYS A 362 -1.29 -8.42 -21.96
C LYS A 362 -0.46 -9.00 -20.80
N ILE A 363 0.61 -8.33 -20.45
CA ILE A 363 1.43 -8.63 -19.27
C ILE A 363 1.20 -7.53 -18.24
N ARG A 364 0.79 -7.92 -17.03
CA ARG A 364 0.70 -7.01 -15.89
C ARG A 364 2.07 -6.87 -15.26
N THR A 365 2.68 -5.71 -15.39
CA THR A 365 3.94 -5.38 -14.72
C THR A 365 3.69 -4.44 -13.54
N LEU A 366 4.67 -4.29 -12.65
CA LEU A 366 4.60 -3.33 -11.55
C LEU A 366 4.44 -1.88 -12.03
N GLU A 367 4.89 -1.59 -13.25
CA GLU A 367 4.84 -0.26 -13.87
C GLU A 367 3.57 -0.03 -14.72
N GLY A 368 2.70 -1.05 -14.85
CA GLY A 368 1.47 -1.01 -15.65
C GLY A 368 1.34 -2.18 -16.63
N ASP A 369 0.28 -2.15 -17.42
CA ASP A 369 -0.01 -3.19 -18.41
C ASP A 369 0.82 -2.97 -19.69
N VAL A 370 1.50 -4.02 -20.15
CA VAL A 370 2.29 -4.03 -21.39
C VAL A 370 1.62 -4.96 -22.41
N LEU A 371 1.32 -4.45 -23.59
CA LEU A 371 0.79 -5.23 -24.71
C LEU A 371 1.94 -5.81 -25.52
N VAL A 372 1.91 -7.11 -25.80
CA VAL A 372 2.96 -7.85 -26.49
C VAL A 372 2.35 -8.74 -27.56
N THR A 373 2.85 -8.66 -28.78
CA THR A 373 2.51 -9.64 -29.83
C THR A 373 3.48 -10.82 -29.73
N CYS A 374 2.96 -12.03 -29.59
CA CYS A 374 3.74 -13.25 -29.50
C CYS A 374 4.47 -13.54 -30.83
N ARG A 375 5.79 -13.79 -30.75
CA ARG A 375 6.66 -14.11 -31.87
C ARG A 375 7.78 -15.04 -31.40
N ASP A 376 8.45 -15.72 -32.33
CA ASP A 376 9.54 -16.65 -32.02
C ASP A 376 10.76 -16.00 -31.31
N ASP A 377 10.89 -14.69 -31.42
CA ASP A 377 11.94 -13.88 -30.82
C ASP A 377 11.53 -13.19 -29.52
N VAL A 378 10.32 -13.46 -28.98
CA VAL A 378 9.82 -12.90 -27.74
C VAL A 378 9.78 -13.95 -26.63
N TYR A 379 10.38 -13.62 -25.49
CA TYR A 379 10.37 -14.41 -24.27
C TYR A 379 9.61 -13.69 -23.16
N PHE A 380 8.86 -14.45 -22.36
CA PHE A 380 8.30 -13.99 -21.09
C PHE A 380 9.26 -14.40 -19.97
N MET A 381 9.85 -13.42 -19.31
CA MET A 381 10.75 -13.63 -18.19
C MET A 381 9.98 -13.69 -16.90
N ILE A 382 10.43 -14.53 -15.97
CA ILE A 382 9.90 -14.61 -14.60
C ILE A 382 11.07 -14.29 -13.67
N GLY A 383 10.95 -13.18 -12.96
CA GLY A 383 11.97 -12.70 -12.05
C GLY A 383 11.98 -13.43 -10.71
N SER A 384 12.81 -12.94 -9.80
CA SER A 384 13.05 -13.59 -8.50
C SER A 384 11.85 -13.49 -7.56
N GLN A 385 10.99 -12.49 -7.74
CA GLN A 385 9.78 -12.24 -6.96
C GLN A 385 8.50 -12.66 -7.72
N GLY A 386 8.62 -13.26 -8.90
CA GLY A 386 7.50 -13.67 -9.73
C GLY A 386 7.02 -12.60 -10.73
N GLU A 387 7.70 -11.45 -10.76
CA GLU A 387 7.44 -10.40 -11.74
C GLU A 387 7.61 -10.93 -13.17
N VAL A 388 6.68 -10.56 -14.06
CA VAL A 388 6.69 -10.97 -15.48
C VAL A 388 7.00 -9.77 -16.36
N TYR A 389 7.91 -9.94 -17.31
CA TYR A 389 8.24 -8.92 -18.30
C TYR A 389 8.65 -9.56 -19.64
N PRO A 390 8.38 -8.88 -20.78
CA PRO A 390 8.78 -9.36 -22.08
C PRO A 390 10.25 -9.05 -22.36
N LEU A 391 10.91 -9.92 -23.09
CA LEU A 391 12.29 -9.72 -23.52
C LEU A 391 12.50 -10.25 -24.94
N GLU A 392 13.16 -9.48 -25.78
CA GLU A 392 13.56 -9.95 -27.10
C GLU A 392 14.73 -10.96 -26.99
N LYS A 393 14.71 -11.98 -27.86
CA LYS A 393 15.72 -13.02 -27.90
C LYS A 393 17.16 -12.49 -27.94
N LYS A 394 17.41 -11.43 -28.72
CA LYS A 394 18.74 -10.81 -28.80
C LYS A 394 19.24 -10.30 -27.45
N VAL A 395 18.35 -9.70 -26.66
CA VAL A 395 18.67 -9.20 -25.31
C VAL A 395 18.81 -10.37 -24.35
N PHE A 396 17.92 -11.37 -24.45
CA PHE A 396 18.00 -12.58 -23.65
C PHE A 396 19.36 -13.27 -23.85
N ASP A 397 19.76 -13.55 -25.09
CA ASP A 397 21.03 -14.22 -25.41
C ASP A 397 22.28 -13.45 -24.93
N SER A 398 22.17 -12.12 -24.74
CA SER A 398 23.28 -11.30 -24.22
C SER A 398 23.34 -11.24 -22.69
N LYS A 399 22.22 -11.49 -21.99
CA LYS A 399 22.13 -11.29 -20.53
C LYS A 399 21.90 -12.57 -19.75
N TYR A 400 21.49 -13.65 -20.40
CA TYR A 400 21.10 -14.89 -19.72
C TYR A 400 21.66 -16.11 -20.43
N THR A 401 22.08 -17.11 -19.63
CA THR A 401 22.48 -18.44 -20.12
C THR A 401 21.42 -19.47 -19.66
N PRO A 402 20.70 -20.12 -20.60
CA PRO A 402 19.80 -21.22 -20.27
C PRO A 402 20.58 -22.42 -19.71
N PHE A 403 19.98 -23.12 -18.76
CA PHE A 403 20.48 -24.40 -18.27
C PHE A 403 19.33 -25.40 -18.03
N ALA A 404 19.68 -26.68 -17.96
CA ALA A 404 18.72 -27.75 -17.73
C ALA A 404 18.24 -27.72 -16.26
N GLY A 405 16.92 -27.54 -16.06
CA GLY A 405 16.29 -27.51 -14.75
C GLY A 405 14.82 -27.12 -14.87
N THR A 406 14.04 -27.45 -13.87
CA THR A 406 12.65 -26.99 -13.68
C THR A 406 12.67 -25.71 -12.84
N PHE A 407 11.90 -24.73 -13.23
CA PHE A 407 11.72 -23.50 -12.46
C PHE A 407 10.50 -23.68 -11.53
N ASP A 408 10.76 -24.17 -10.31
CA ASP A 408 9.76 -24.64 -9.34
C ASP A 408 9.59 -23.68 -8.13
N LYS A 409 9.85 -22.39 -8.33
CA LYS A 409 9.65 -21.38 -7.30
C LYS A 409 8.16 -21.16 -7.04
N THR A 410 7.81 -20.93 -5.78
CA THR A 410 6.48 -20.53 -5.35
C THR A 410 6.43 -19.01 -5.17
N PHE A 411 5.37 -18.36 -5.64
CA PHE A 411 5.17 -16.93 -5.58
C PHE A 411 3.82 -16.60 -4.96
N GLU A 412 3.69 -15.41 -4.40
CA GLU A 412 2.44 -14.89 -3.83
C GLU A 412 1.37 -14.70 -4.92
N TYR A 413 1.76 -14.15 -6.08
CA TYR A 413 0.93 -14.03 -7.27
C TYR A 413 1.48 -14.93 -8.38
N ALA A 414 0.64 -15.76 -8.98
CA ALA A 414 1.06 -16.70 -10.01
C ALA A 414 1.53 -15.95 -11.28
N PRO A 415 2.80 -16.11 -11.70
CA PRO A 415 3.27 -15.50 -12.94
C PRO A 415 2.40 -15.93 -14.13
N SER A 416 1.72 -14.98 -14.77
CA SER A 416 0.78 -15.24 -15.86
C SER A 416 0.80 -14.15 -16.93
N VAL A 417 0.25 -14.46 -18.09
CA VAL A 417 -0.06 -13.51 -19.17
C VAL A 417 -1.52 -13.67 -19.57
N ILE A 418 -2.15 -12.60 -20.01
CA ILE A 418 -3.57 -12.57 -20.36
C ILE A 418 -3.69 -12.52 -21.89
N ASP A 419 -4.40 -13.48 -22.48
CA ASP A 419 -4.77 -13.43 -23.89
C ASP A 419 -5.83 -12.33 -24.10
N ILE A 420 -5.58 -11.40 -25.02
CA ILE A 420 -6.50 -10.28 -25.26
C ILE A 420 -7.80 -10.73 -25.92
N ALA A 421 -7.76 -11.85 -26.67
CA ALA A 421 -8.92 -12.30 -27.44
C ALA A 421 -10.05 -12.83 -26.56
N ASP A 422 -9.72 -13.51 -25.45
CA ASP A 422 -10.71 -14.15 -24.55
C ASP A 422 -10.62 -13.60 -23.11
N ASN A 423 -9.62 -12.76 -22.82
CA ASN A 423 -9.30 -12.21 -21.50
C ASN A 423 -8.97 -13.29 -20.43
N GLU A 424 -8.48 -14.46 -20.87
CA GLU A 424 -8.08 -15.54 -19.96
C GLU A 424 -6.61 -15.39 -19.53
N ALA A 425 -6.33 -15.63 -18.25
CA ALA A 425 -4.98 -15.63 -17.68
C ALA A 425 -4.33 -17.01 -17.83
N HIS A 426 -3.17 -17.06 -18.44
CA HIS A 426 -2.38 -18.26 -18.67
C HIS A 426 -1.14 -18.30 -17.79
N ALA A 427 -1.04 -19.29 -16.89
CA ALA A 427 0.08 -19.44 -15.96
C ALA A 427 1.37 -19.82 -16.72
N LEU A 428 2.48 -19.14 -16.39
CA LEU A 428 3.78 -19.36 -17.02
C LEU A 428 4.57 -20.52 -16.40
N LEU A 429 4.43 -20.76 -15.09
CA LEU A 429 5.23 -21.71 -14.34
C LEU A 429 5.26 -23.14 -14.94
N PRO A 430 4.14 -23.70 -15.46
CA PRO A 430 4.15 -25.04 -16.03
C PRO A 430 5.07 -25.22 -17.24
N LEU A 431 5.36 -24.13 -17.95
CA LEU A 431 6.22 -24.11 -19.15
C LEU A 431 7.56 -23.45 -18.89
N ALA A 432 7.80 -22.95 -17.67
CA ALA A 432 9.00 -22.18 -17.36
C ALA A 432 10.26 -23.03 -17.37
N ARG A 433 11.28 -22.52 -18.05
CA ARG A 433 12.64 -23.06 -18.11
C ARG A 433 13.58 -22.18 -17.30
N CYS A 434 14.70 -22.73 -16.87
CA CYS A 434 15.70 -22.00 -16.11
C CYS A 434 16.73 -21.32 -16.98
N CYS A 435 17.10 -20.11 -16.59
CA CYS A 435 18.30 -19.44 -17.06
C CYS A 435 19.01 -18.73 -15.89
N VAL A 436 20.29 -18.49 -16.04
CA VAL A 436 21.11 -17.74 -15.09
C VAL A 436 21.53 -16.43 -15.72
N SER A 437 21.49 -15.34 -14.95
CA SER A 437 21.99 -14.06 -15.42
C SER A 437 23.51 -14.11 -15.62
N CYS A 438 23.97 -13.63 -16.78
CA CYS A 438 25.40 -13.46 -17.11
C CYS A 438 25.70 -11.97 -17.03
N SER A 439 26.04 -11.45 -15.88
CA SER A 439 26.40 -10.05 -15.76
C SER A 439 27.80 -9.94 -15.17
N ASP A 440 28.74 -9.50 -15.99
CA ASP A 440 30.07 -9.02 -15.57
C ASP A 440 30.01 -7.52 -15.25
N ALA A 441 28.79 -6.92 -15.14
CA ALA A 441 28.64 -5.51 -14.92
C ALA A 441 29.17 -5.15 -13.52
N VAL A 442 30.09 -4.22 -13.50
CA VAL A 442 30.64 -3.66 -12.26
C VAL A 442 29.69 -2.60 -11.73
N VAL A 443 29.41 -2.68 -10.44
CA VAL A 443 28.67 -1.69 -9.67
C VAL A 443 29.63 -1.04 -8.69
N TYR A 444 29.64 0.27 -8.66
CA TYR A 444 30.39 1.03 -7.67
C TYR A 444 29.47 1.38 -6.51
N ALA A 445 29.83 0.96 -5.29
CA ALA A 445 28.97 1.14 -4.14
C ALA A 445 29.73 1.66 -2.90
N ARG A 446 28.99 2.40 -2.06
CA ARG A 446 29.44 2.83 -0.72
C ARG A 446 28.31 2.73 0.29
N PRO A 447 28.60 2.53 1.57
CA PRO A 447 27.55 2.59 2.59
C PRO A 447 27.04 4.04 2.76
N LEU A 448 25.74 4.17 3.01
CA LEU A 448 25.12 5.40 3.45
C LEU A 448 25.48 5.69 4.90
N ILE A 449 25.63 6.95 5.25
CA ILE A 449 26.00 7.40 6.62
C ILE A 449 24.78 7.87 7.42
N LYS A 450 23.72 8.29 6.73
CA LYS A 450 22.43 8.67 7.34
C LYS A 450 21.27 8.26 6.43
N LEU A 451 20.06 8.52 6.87
CA LEU A 451 18.86 8.32 6.07
C LEU A 451 18.98 9.11 4.76
N THR A 452 18.83 8.45 3.63
CA THR A 452 19.01 9.03 2.31
C THR A 452 17.86 8.62 1.40
N LYS A 453 17.27 9.57 0.69
CA LYS A 453 16.24 9.37 -0.32
C LYS A 453 16.89 9.47 -1.70
N VAL A 454 16.84 8.38 -2.46
CA VAL A 454 17.48 8.27 -3.77
C VAL A 454 16.43 8.21 -4.86
N PHE A 455 16.43 9.19 -5.75
CA PHE A 455 15.56 9.27 -6.93
C PHE A 455 16.30 8.71 -8.13
N THR A 456 15.77 7.65 -8.71
CA THR A 456 16.40 6.91 -9.81
C THR A 456 15.95 7.45 -11.17
N ALA A 457 16.73 7.14 -12.22
CA ALA A 457 16.38 7.56 -13.59
C ALA A 457 15.16 6.83 -14.17
N TRP A 458 14.88 5.63 -13.65
CA TRP A 458 13.73 4.83 -14.10
C TRP A 458 12.45 5.06 -13.28
N ASN A 459 12.59 5.67 -12.08
CA ASN A 459 11.46 6.09 -11.27
C ASN A 459 11.82 7.36 -10.50
N TYR A 460 11.62 8.50 -11.13
CA TYR A 460 11.89 9.81 -10.55
C TYR A 460 10.70 10.35 -9.74
N GLU A 461 9.54 9.66 -9.78
CA GLU A 461 8.33 10.03 -9.05
C GLU A 461 8.29 9.43 -7.64
N ALA A 462 9.07 8.38 -7.40
CA ALA A 462 9.21 7.77 -6.10
C ALA A 462 10.69 7.58 -5.74
N TYR A 463 11.03 7.68 -4.47
CA TYR A 463 12.39 7.47 -4.02
C TYR A 463 12.60 6.07 -3.45
N MET A 464 13.84 5.63 -3.51
CA MET A 464 14.32 4.50 -2.73
C MET A 464 14.88 5.04 -1.40
N ALA A 465 14.34 4.60 -0.26
CA ALA A 465 14.86 4.98 1.05
C ALA A 465 16.04 4.08 1.45
N GLY A 466 17.18 4.68 1.75
CA GLY A 466 18.33 4.02 2.33
C GLY A 466 18.61 4.51 3.75
N ARG A 467 18.85 3.60 4.67
CA ARG A 467 19.27 3.92 6.04
C ARG A 467 20.79 3.91 6.15
N ALA A 468 21.33 4.43 7.24
CA ALA A 468 22.76 4.29 7.54
C ALA A 468 23.18 2.81 7.48
N GLY A 469 24.19 2.51 6.69
CA GLY A 469 24.67 1.15 6.43
C GLY A 469 24.17 0.51 5.13
N ASP A 470 23.04 0.94 4.58
CA ASP A 470 22.57 0.51 3.26
C ASP A 470 23.53 0.99 2.16
N MET A 471 23.55 0.33 1.02
CA MET A 471 24.53 0.57 -0.03
C MET A 471 23.97 1.48 -1.13
N LEU A 472 24.58 2.65 -1.31
CA LEU A 472 24.36 3.50 -2.47
C LEU A 472 25.17 2.95 -3.63
N CYS A 473 24.51 2.64 -4.74
CA CYS A 473 25.08 1.95 -5.90
C CYS A 473 25.01 2.80 -7.15
N TYR A 474 26.04 2.71 -7.98
CA TYR A 474 26.12 3.29 -9.32
C TYR A 474 26.60 2.25 -10.32
N THR A 475 25.98 2.16 -11.48
CA THR A 475 26.43 1.26 -12.55
C THR A 475 27.66 1.83 -13.24
N GLU A 476 28.65 0.99 -13.55
CA GLU A 476 29.84 1.40 -14.26
C GLU A 476 29.53 2.09 -15.58
N GLY A 477 30.17 3.26 -15.81
CA GLY A 477 30.00 4.03 -17.03
C GLY A 477 28.66 4.81 -17.13
N ASN A 478 27.79 4.71 -16.12
CA ASN A 478 26.52 5.44 -16.07
C ASN A 478 26.26 6.05 -14.69
N SER A 479 26.76 7.26 -14.48
CA SER A 479 26.56 8.00 -13.21
C SER A 479 25.12 8.36 -12.89
N ARG A 480 24.20 8.27 -13.89
CA ARG A 480 22.78 8.50 -13.71
C ARG A 480 22.01 7.27 -13.23
N ASP A 481 22.63 6.10 -13.29
CA ASP A 481 22.04 4.86 -12.79
C ASP A 481 22.39 4.68 -11.31
N VAL A 482 21.78 5.50 -10.46
CA VAL A 482 21.95 5.52 -9.01
C VAL A 482 20.78 4.82 -8.32
N TYR A 483 21.06 3.97 -7.33
CA TYR A 483 20.04 3.28 -6.55
C TYR A 483 20.58 2.83 -5.18
N VAL A 484 19.67 2.45 -4.29
CA VAL A 484 20.02 1.93 -2.96
C VAL A 484 19.66 0.46 -2.87
N VAL A 485 20.52 -0.30 -2.24
CA VAL A 485 20.27 -1.69 -1.88
C VAL A 485 20.46 -1.86 -0.38
N LYS A 486 19.48 -2.48 0.30
CA LYS A 486 19.61 -2.82 1.72
C LYS A 486 20.86 -3.66 1.93
N LYS A 487 21.60 -3.37 3.01
CA LYS A 487 22.88 -4.02 3.29
C LYS A 487 22.83 -5.55 3.20
N GLU A 488 21.81 -6.15 3.81
CA GLU A 488 21.62 -7.61 3.81
C GLU A 488 21.42 -8.16 2.39
N ILE A 489 20.56 -7.50 1.60
CA ILE A 489 20.29 -7.88 0.19
C ILE A 489 21.56 -7.67 -0.66
N PHE A 490 22.31 -6.58 -0.39
CA PHE A 490 23.53 -6.30 -1.13
C PHE A 490 24.57 -7.39 -0.91
N ASP A 491 24.79 -7.82 0.33
CA ASP A 491 25.75 -8.89 0.67
C ASP A 491 25.34 -10.25 0.07
N ASP A 492 24.05 -10.48 -0.13
CA ASP A 492 23.54 -11.69 -0.79
C ASP A 492 23.76 -11.66 -2.32
N ILE A 493 23.55 -10.48 -2.94
CA ILE A 493 23.50 -10.33 -4.41
C ILE A 493 24.87 -9.95 -5.01
N TYR A 494 25.70 -9.20 -4.26
CA TYR A 494 26.97 -8.67 -4.77
C TYR A 494 28.18 -9.27 -4.05
N GLU A 495 29.30 -9.29 -4.73
CA GLU A 495 30.61 -9.63 -4.17
C GLU A 495 31.67 -8.63 -4.63
N PRO A 496 32.74 -8.37 -3.84
CA PRO A 496 33.80 -7.46 -4.25
C PRO A 496 34.41 -7.88 -5.58
N ALA A 497 34.54 -6.93 -6.50
CA ALA A 497 35.27 -7.19 -7.75
C ALA A 497 36.75 -7.44 -7.46
N LYS A 498 37.29 -8.52 -7.98
CA LYS A 498 38.74 -8.77 -7.99
C LYS A 498 39.28 -7.97 -9.18
N LEU A 499 39.72 -6.73 -8.92
CA LEU A 499 40.45 -5.91 -9.90
C LEU A 499 41.87 -6.40 -10.06
#